data_0d37addbd15d9657c74b9911f1e6e6f3
#
_entry.id   0d37addbd15d9657c74b9911f1e6e6f3
#
_cell.length_a   1.000
_cell.length_b   1.000
_cell.length_c   1.000
_cell.angle_alpha   90.00
_cell.angle_beta   90.00
_cell.angle_gamma   90.00
#
_symmetry.space_group_name_H-M   'P 1'
#
loop_
_entity.id
_entity.type
_entity.pdbx_description
1 polymer ?
#
loop_
_entity_poly.entity_id
_entity_poly.type
_entity_poly.pdbx_seq_one_letter_code
_entity_poly.pdbx_strand_id
1 'polypeptide(L)'
;ELIAVKPNLVVGLAAITDVVSYARGENSCQQATVAFMGGSPAEKPEAFGEAQAVNFDVSSNTVLFYGDVDEIVPSSQANLPGAVSRLYEGAGHFDWIHPGTGAFRELLSILPKEL
;
A
#
# COMPACT_ATOMS: atom_id res chain seq x y z
N GLU A 1 13.07 -22.67 -5.11
CA GLU A 1 12.54 -22.81 -3.74
C GLU A 1 12.47 -21.45 -3.08
N LEU A 2 11.26 -21.02 -2.72
CA LEU A 2 11.07 -19.75 -2.01
C LEU A 2 11.28 -20.00 -0.52
N ILE A 3 12.26 -19.30 0.06
CA ILE A 3 12.44 -19.31 1.50
C ILE A 3 11.37 -18.39 2.09
N ALA A 4 10.45 -18.97 2.86
CA ALA A 4 9.44 -18.20 3.57
C ALA A 4 10.11 -17.45 4.73
N VAL A 5 10.33 -16.15 4.54
CA VAL A 5 10.77 -15.26 5.61
C VAL A 5 9.53 -14.59 6.20
N LYS A 6 9.34 -14.76 7.50
CA LYS A 6 8.25 -14.10 8.22
C LYS A 6 8.81 -12.82 8.87
N PRO A 7 8.51 -11.63 8.33
CA PRO A 7 8.98 -10.39 8.92
C PRO A 7 8.29 -10.11 10.27
N ASN A 8 9.00 -9.46 11.18
CA ASN A 8 8.43 -9.03 12.47
C ASN A 8 7.51 -7.83 12.32
N LEU A 9 7.75 -7.02 11.30
CA LEU A 9 6.97 -5.82 11.02
C LEU A 9 6.91 -5.61 9.51
N VAL A 10 5.72 -5.34 9.00
CA VAL A 10 5.49 -4.90 7.62
C VAL A 10 4.89 -3.51 7.66
N VAL A 11 5.47 -2.59 6.92
CA VAL A 11 4.99 -1.21 6.84
C VAL A 11 4.61 -0.89 5.40
N GLY A 12 3.37 -0.52 5.18
CA GLY A 12 2.90 0.00 3.90
C GLY A 12 2.85 1.52 3.93
N LEU A 13 3.44 2.16 2.94
CA LEU A 13 3.44 3.61 2.78
C LEU A 13 2.57 3.95 1.58
N ALA A 14 1.36 4.44 1.82
CA ALA A 14 0.37 4.70 0.79
C ALA A 14 0.21 3.49 -0.15
N ALA A 15 0.06 2.31 0.44
CA ALA A 15 0.05 1.05 -0.28
C ALA A 15 -1.25 0.82 -1.05
N ILE A 16 -1.13 0.12 -2.17
CA ILE A 16 -2.27 -0.37 -2.94
C ILE A 16 -2.57 -1.79 -2.44
N THR A 17 -3.66 -1.98 -1.73
CA THR A 17 -4.07 -3.28 -1.18
C THR A 17 -5.12 -3.98 -2.02
N ASP A 18 -5.90 -3.21 -2.77
CA ASP A 18 -6.92 -3.68 -3.70
C ASP A 18 -6.59 -3.16 -5.10
N VAL A 19 -5.75 -3.91 -5.80
CA VAL A 19 -5.26 -3.52 -7.12
C VAL A 19 -6.36 -3.56 -8.18
N VAL A 20 -7.37 -4.41 -8.01
CA VAL A 20 -8.53 -4.48 -8.91
C VAL A 20 -9.30 -3.17 -8.89
N SER A 21 -9.64 -2.70 -7.69
CA SER A 21 -10.31 -1.41 -7.50
C SER A 21 -9.44 -0.24 -7.97
N TYR A 22 -8.15 -0.28 -7.66
CA TYR A 22 -7.20 0.75 -8.05
C TYR A 22 -7.11 0.90 -9.58
N ALA A 23 -7.05 -0.20 -10.32
CA ALA A 23 -6.95 -0.20 -11.77
C ALA A 23 -8.17 0.41 -12.48
N ARG A 24 -9.29 0.56 -11.78
CA ARG A 24 -10.52 1.15 -12.33
C ARG A 24 -10.58 2.67 -12.18
N GLY A 25 -9.61 3.26 -11.50
CA GLY A 25 -9.55 4.70 -11.29
C GLY A 25 -9.04 5.46 -12.52
N GLU A 26 -9.12 6.79 -12.45
CA GLU A 26 -8.93 7.67 -13.61
C GLU A 26 -7.62 8.44 -13.61
N ASN A 27 -6.87 8.49 -12.48
CA ASN A 27 -5.59 9.18 -12.50
C ASN A 27 -4.55 8.41 -13.32
N SER A 28 -3.45 9.07 -13.67
CA SER A 28 -2.45 8.48 -14.57
C SER A 28 -1.80 7.21 -14.01
N CYS A 29 -1.59 7.13 -12.71
CA CYS A 29 -1.03 5.94 -12.07
C CYS A 29 -2.03 4.78 -12.07
N GLN A 30 -3.31 5.07 -11.83
CA GLN A 30 -4.38 4.07 -11.91
C GLN A 30 -4.51 3.52 -13.33
N GLN A 31 -4.50 4.39 -14.33
CA GLN A 31 -4.54 3.98 -15.74
C GLN A 31 -3.30 3.17 -16.14
N ALA A 32 -2.12 3.53 -15.64
CA ALA A 32 -0.89 2.82 -15.90
C ALA A 32 -0.89 1.38 -15.34
N THR A 33 -1.72 1.09 -14.35
CA THR A 33 -1.83 -0.24 -13.76
C THR A 33 -2.26 -1.28 -14.78
N VAL A 34 -3.22 -0.94 -15.66
CA VAL A 34 -3.69 -1.85 -16.71
C VAL A 34 -2.54 -2.21 -17.67
N ALA A 35 -1.76 -1.23 -18.10
CA ALA A 35 -0.61 -1.47 -18.97
C ALA A 35 0.47 -2.32 -18.26
N PHE A 36 0.73 -2.04 -17.00
CA PHE A 36 1.69 -2.79 -16.19
C PHE A 36 1.28 -4.25 -15.99
N MET A 37 0.00 -4.49 -15.73
CA MET A 37 -0.56 -5.84 -15.51
C MET A 37 -0.77 -6.62 -16.81
N GLY A 38 -0.63 -5.98 -17.97
CA GLY A 38 -0.83 -6.61 -19.27
C GLY A 38 -2.29 -6.66 -19.73
N GLY A 39 -3.19 -5.99 -19.03
CA GLY A 39 -4.63 -5.94 -19.34
C GLY A 39 -5.45 -5.50 -18.14
N SER A 40 -6.76 -5.42 -18.34
CA SER A 40 -7.70 -5.10 -17.26
C SER A 40 -7.88 -6.28 -16.28
N PRO A 41 -8.49 -6.06 -15.11
CA PRO A 41 -8.81 -7.15 -14.19
C PRO A 41 -9.67 -8.26 -14.84
N ALA A 42 -10.57 -7.91 -15.77
CA ALA A 42 -11.38 -8.88 -16.47
C ALA A 42 -10.57 -9.71 -17.48
N GLU A 43 -9.55 -9.12 -18.08
CA GLU A 43 -8.67 -9.75 -19.06
C GLU A 43 -7.57 -10.59 -18.43
N LYS A 44 -7.10 -10.19 -17.23
CA LYS A 44 -5.99 -10.82 -16.51
C LYS A 44 -6.38 -11.18 -15.07
N PRO A 45 -7.43 -11.97 -14.85
CA PRO A 45 -7.93 -12.25 -13.51
C PRO A 45 -6.91 -12.95 -12.60
N GLU A 46 -6.10 -13.85 -13.14
CA GLU A 46 -5.08 -14.55 -12.35
C GLU A 46 -3.97 -13.61 -11.87
N ALA A 47 -3.45 -12.77 -12.77
CA ALA A 47 -2.40 -11.82 -12.41
C ALA A 47 -2.88 -10.82 -11.34
N PHE A 48 -4.09 -10.29 -11.49
CA PHE A 48 -4.68 -9.41 -10.48
C PHE A 48 -4.94 -10.14 -9.16
N GLY A 49 -5.43 -11.39 -9.21
CA GLY A 49 -5.65 -12.19 -8.00
C GLY A 49 -4.37 -12.43 -7.21
N GLU A 50 -3.26 -12.70 -7.89
CA GLU A 50 -1.95 -12.89 -7.26
C GLU A 50 -1.38 -11.60 -6.66
N ALA A 51 -1.71 -10.44 -7.23
CA ALA A 51 -1.25 -9.13 -6.76
C ALA A 51 -2.20 -8.50 -5.72
N GLN A 52 -3.35 -9.11 -5.46
CA GLN A 52 -4.41 -8.56 -4.63
C GLN A 52 -4.15 -8.85 -3.15
N ALA A 53 -3.59 -7.90 -2.43
CA ALA A 53 -3.22 -8.09 -1.02
C ALA A 53 -4.41 -8.50 -0.13
N VAL A 54 -5.61 -7.98 -0.43
CA VAL A 54 -6.83 -8.31 0.33
C VAL A 54 -7.24 -9.78 0.22
N ASN A 55 -6.68 -10.54 -0.73
CA ASN A 55 -6.95 -11.97 -0.90
C ASN A 55 -6.07 -12.86 0.01
N PHE A 56 -5.10 -12.28 0.70
CA PHE A 56 -4.13 -13.02 1.49
C PHE A 56 -4.24 -12.68 2.97
N ASP A 57 -3.93 -13.64 3.82
CA ASP A 57 -3.91 -13.43 5.26
C ASP A 57 -2.71 -12.57 5.67
N VAL A 58 -2.98 -11.59 6.52
CA VAL A 58 -1.94 -10.78 7.14
C VAL A 58 -1.38 -11.57 8.32
N SER A 59 -0.22 -12.19 8.13
CA SER A 59 0.41 -13.07 9.12
C SER A 59 1.45 -12.39 10.00
N SER A 60 1.82 -11.16 9.68
CA SER A 60 2.80 -10.37 10.40
C SER A 60 2.17 -9.08 10.95
N ASN A 61 2.80 -8.50 11.97
CA ASN A 61 2.42 -7.17 12.42
C ASN A 61 2.55 -6.18 11.26
N THR A 62 1.43 -5.66 10.78
CA THR A 62 1.35 -4.83 9.58
C THR A 62 0.71 -3.49 9.90
N VAL A 63 1.39 -2.42 9.53
CA VAL A 63 0.91 -1.04 9.69
C VAL A 63 0.86 -0.38 8.32
N LEU A 64 -0.29 0.20 7.98
CA LEU A 64 -0.49 0.94 6.74
C LEU A 64 -0.62 2.42 7.06
N PHE A 65 0.35 3.21 6.59
CA PHE A 65 0.25 4.66 6.66
C PHE A 65 -0.42 5.21 5.41
N TYR A 66 -1.33 6.15 5.60
CA TYR A 66 -1.99 6.83 4.49
C TYR A 66 -2.28 8.29 4.84
N GLY A 67 -2.45 9.12 3.83
CA GLY A 67 -2.71 10.55 3.96
C GLY A 67 -4.02 10.96 3.30
N ASP A 68 -4.66 11.97 3.85
CA ASP A 68 -5.95 12.47 3.34
C ASP A 68 -5.82 13.40 2.15
N VAL A 69 -4.60 13.85 1.81
CA VAL A 69 -4.33 14.66 0.62
C VAL A 69 -3.52 13.90 -0.45
N ASP A 70 -3.49 12.58 -0.37
CA ASP A 70 -2.89 11.72 -1.39
C ASP A 70 -3.78 11.68 -2.63
N GLU A 71 -3.29 12.24 -3.75
CA GLU A 71 -4.00 12.29 -5.02
C GLU A 71 -3.66 11.11 -5.94
N ILE A 72 -2.76 10.22 -5.52
CA ILE A 72 -2.29 9.07 -6.30
C ILE A 72 -2.97 7.78 -5.84
N VAL A 73 -2.96 7.53 -4.54
CA VAL A 73 -3.59 6.35 -3.94
C VAL A 73 -4.71 6.79 -3.00
N PRO A 74 -5.96 6.46 -3.32
CA PRO A 74 -7.10 6.82 -2.47
C PRO A 74 -7.02 6.20 -1.07
N SER A 75 -7.57 6.89 -0.08
CA SER A 75 -7.58 6.41 1.30
C SER A 75 -8.31 5.07 1.49
N SER A 76 -9.23 4.74 0.58
CA SER A 76 -9.90 3.43 0.56
C SER A 76 -8.94 2.25 0.44
N GLN A 77 -7.74 2.47 -0.11
CA GLN A 77 -6.71 1.45 -0.21
C GLN A 77 -6.07 1.09 1.15
N ALA A 78 -6.24 1.92 2.16
CA ALA A 78 -5.74 1.65 3.51
C ALA A 78 -6.67 0.72 4.31
N ASN A 79 -7.46 -0.09 3.64
CA ASN A 79 -8.39 -1.04 4.25
C ASN A 79 -7.94 -2.48 3.97
N LEU A 80 -7.08 -2.99 4.83
CA LEU A 80 -6.59 -4.37 4.74
C LEU A 80 -6.91 -5.08 6.05
N PRO A 81 -7.80 -6.12 6.03
CA PRO A 81 -8.13 -6.87 7.25
C PRO A 81 -6.89 -7.47 7.91
N GLY A 82 -6.75 -7.29 9.21
CA GLY A 82 -5.60 -7.76 9.98
C GLY A 82 -4.46 -6.77 10.09
N ALA A 83 -4.46 -5.69 9.30
CA ALA A 83 -3.50 -4.60 9.41
C ALA A 83 -4.04 -3.44 10.25
N VAL A 84 -3.15 -2.68 10.84
CA VAL A 84 -3.47 -1.41 11.52
C VAL A 84 -3.27 -0.28 10.52
N SER A 85 -4.30 0.52 10.27
CA SER A 85 -4.23 1.67 9.38
C SER A 85 -4.06 2.95 10.18
N ARG A 86 -3.09 3.79 9.78
CA ARG A 86 -2.78 5.05 10.44
C ARG A 86 -2.86 6.20 9.45
N LEU A 87 -3.82 7.09 9.69
CA LEU A 87 -3.94 8.35 8.95
C LEU A 87 -2.93 9.37 9.48
N TYR A 88 -2.24 10.03 8.58
CA TYR A 88 -1.53 11.27 8.89
C TYR A 88 -2.17 12.43 8.13
N GLU A 89 -2.81 13.33 8.85
CA GLU A 89 -3.51 14.47 8.26
C GLU A 89 -2.56 15.38 7.52
N GLY A 90 -2.95 15.81 6.33
CA GLY A 90 -2.16 16.67 5.47
C GLY A 90 -1.04 15.99 4.71
N ALA A 91 -0.89 14.66 4.82
CA ALA A 91 0.12 13.94 4.07
C ALA A 91 -0.33 13.61 2.66
N GLY A 92 0.56 13.85 1.71
CA GLY A 92 0.46 13.38 0.33
C GLY A 92 1.23 12.07 0.12
N HIS A 93 1.21 11.58 -1.11
CA HIS A 93 1.71 10.25 -1.46
C HIS A 93 3.18 10.01 -1.09
N PHE A 94 4.05 11.01 -1.26
CA PHE A 94 5.49 10.88 -1.08
C PHE A 94 6.01 11.39 0.27
N ASP A 95 5.14 11.89 1.15
CA ASP A 95 5.58 12.57 2.37
C ASP A 95 6.30 11.64 3.34
N TRP A 96 5.97 10.34 3.35
CA TRP A 96 6.62 9.36 4.22
C TRP A 96 8.08 9.11 3.87
N ILE A 97 8.50 9.38 2.65
CA ILE A 97 9.90 9.23 2.22
C ILE A 97 10.63 10.57 2.10
N HIS A 98 10.00 11.64 2.56
CA HIS A 98 10.59 12.98 2.56
C HIS A 98 11.00 13.39 3.98
N PRO A 99 12.31 13.46 4.29
CA PRO A 99 12.81 13.65 5.66
C PRO A 99 12.35 14.92 6.37
N GLY A 100 11.92 15.93 5.64
CA GLY A 100 11.43 17.20 6.20
C GLY A 100 9.99 17.17 6.70
N THR A 101 9.27 16.07 6.54
CA THR A 101 7.84 16.00 6.86
C THR A 101 7.55 15.37 8.21
N GLY A 102 6.38 15.70 8.77
CA GLY A 102 5.86 15.02 9.96
C GLY A 102 5.53 13.55 9.69
N ALA A 103 5.07 13.22 8.49
CA ALA A 103 4.79 11.85 8.09
C ALA A 103 6.05 10.97 8.15
N PHE A 104 7.18 11.48 7.69
CA PHE A 104 8.47 10.78 7.79
C PHE A 104 8.87 10.52 9.25
N ARG A 105 8.68 11.51 10.14
CA ARG A 105 8.94 11.34 11.58
C ARG A 105 8.02 10.29 12.20
N GLU A 106 6.76 10.24 11.79
CA GLU A 106 5.79 9.24 12.24
C GLU A 106 6.22 7.83 11.83
N LEU A 107 6.67 7.66 10.59
CA LEU A 107 7.25 6.39 10.13
C LEU A 107 8.43 5.97 10.99
N LEU A 108 9.39 6.88 11.23
CA LEU A 108 10.56 6.57 12.03
C LEU A 108 10.21 6.16 13.47
N SER A 109 9.11 6.68 14.02
CA SER A 109 8.69 6.41 15.39
C SER A 109 8.33 4.94 15.64
N ILE A 110 7.90 4.21 14.61
CA ILE A 110 7.50 2.80 14.73
C ILE A 110 8.58 1.81 14.30
N LEU A 111 9.64 2.29 13.63
CA LEU A 111 10.72 1.41 13.21
C LEU A 111 11.61 1.03 14.39
N PRO A 112 12.17 -0.20 14.38
CA PRO A 112 13.14 -0.58 15.40
C PRO A 112 14.35 0.35 15.38
N LYS A 113 14.80 0.77 16.57
CA LYS A 113 15.94 1.67 16.71
C LYS A 113 17.29 0.97 16.50
N GLU A 114 17.28 -0.36 16.59
CA GLU A 114 18.46 -1.21 16.39
C GLU A 114 18.17 -2.15 15.24
N LEU A 115 18.97 -2.05 14.21
CA LEU A 115 18.92 -2.93 13.04
C LEU A 115 20.10 -3.88 13.06
#